data_81f46205325c70711905742b0af409ef
#
_entry.id   81f46205325c70711905742b0af409ef
#
_cell.length_a   1.000
_cell.length_b   1.000
_cell.length_c   1.000
_cell.angle_alpha   90.00
_cell.angle_beta   90.00
_cell.angle_gamma   90.00
#
_symmetry.space_group_name_H-M   'P 1'
#
loop_
_entity.id
_entity.type
_entity.pdbx_description
1 polymer ?
#
loop_
_entity_poly.entity_id
_entity_poly.type
_entity_poly.pdbx_seq_one_letter_code
_entity_poly.pdbx_strand_id
1 'polypeptide(L)'
;TFEVDEGKYDWTRQAPERWFLAAAKARGVPQFLAFVNSPPGRMTRTGITFGRPGTDTTNLKPGFEGQFARYLVDILQHFRTNPDPAERIAFDYISPINEPNVDWNGKSQEGCRASNADIKRVLGALDAELRKRKCPTELTGIEVSGLAPLHTVAAKMSRTYGAEYGNYLDEFAGDSTIAGTLNHRFL
;
A
#
# COMPACT_ATOMS: atom_id res chain seq x y z
N THR A 1 10.50 6.35 7.10
CA THR A 1 10.83 5.08 6.43
C THR A 1 11.97 4.34 7.11
N PHE A 2 11.95 3.02 7.11
CA PHE A 2 13.06 2.17 7.61
C PHE A 2 14.25 2.15 6.64
N GLU A 3 14.00 2.23 5.35
CA GLU A 3 15.05 2.19 4.34
C GLU A 3 15.84 3.49 4.32
N VAL A 4 17.15 3.40 4.45
CA VAL A 4 18.10 4.54 4.45
C VAL A 4 18.81 4.67 3.11
N ASP A 5 18.97 3.57 2.38
CA ASP A 5 19.51 3.46 1.03
C ASP A 5 18.92 2.20 0.41
N GLU A 6 19.04 1.98 -0.89
CA GLU A 6 18.47 0.81 -1.56
C GLU A 6 18.87 -0.49 -0.88
N GLY A 7 17.87 -1.22 -0.34
CA GLY A 7 18.07 -2.48 0.38
C GLY A 7 18.82 -2.37 1.71
N LYS A 8 19.09 -1.15 2.19
CA LYS A 8 19.70 -0.94 3.50
C LYS A 8 18.70 -0.36 4.47
N TYR A 9 18.53 -1.02 5.59
CA TYR A 9 17.52 -0.70 6.58
C TYR A 9 18.13 -0.28 7.91
N ASP A 10 17.54 0.76 8.51
CA ASP A 10 17.73 1.12 9.90
C ASP A 10 16.46 0.77 10.67
N TRP A 11 16.45 -0.40 11.28
CA TRP A 11 15.31 -0.93 12.01
C TRP A 11 15.07 -0.25 13.37
N THR A 12 15.93 0.68 13.76
CA THR A 12 15.71 1.49 14.97
C THR A 12 14.74 2.64 14.74
N ARG A 13 14.47 2.96 13.47
CA ARG A 13 13.54 4.02 13.08
C ARG A 13 12.09 3.67 13.40
N GLN A 14 11.22 4.65 13.29
CA GLN A 14 9.77 4.53 13.53
C GLN A 14 9.48 3.99 14.94
N ALA A 15 10.23 4.49 15.94
CA ALA A 15 10.09 4.04 17.32
C ALA A 15 8.69 4.22 17.90
N PRO A 16 7.95 5.34 17.64
CA PRO A 16 6.57 5.49 18.10
C PRO A 16 5.63 4.45 17.50
N GLU A 17 5.73 4.17 16.20
CA GLU A 17 4.87 3.21 15.51
C GLU A 17 5.16 1.78 15.99
N ARG A 18 6.44 1.43 16.15
CA ARG A 18 6.86 0.13 16.70
C ARG A 18 6.34 -0.08 18.12
N TRP A 19 6.48 0.94 18.97
CA TRP A 19 5.95 0.91 20.32
C TRP A 19 4.42 0.73 20.32
N PHE A 20 3.71 1.43 19.44
CA PHE A 20 2.25 1.34 19.32
C PHE A 20 1.81 -0.06 18.90
N LEU A 21 2.49 -0.66 17.92
CA LEU A 21 2.24 -2.04 17.47
C LEU A 21 2.47 -3.05 18.61
N ALA A 22 3.58 -2.93 19.34
CA ALA A 22 3.88 -3.79 20.49
C ALA A 22 2.83 -3.64 21.59
N ALA A 23 2.41 -2.40 21.90
CA ALA A 23 1.38 -2.12 22.88
C ALA A 23 0.00 -2.65 22.48
N ALA A 24 -0.35 -2.57 21.19
CA ALA A 24 -1.59 -3.13 20.65
C ALA A 24 -1.59 -4.66 20.76
N LYS A 25 -0.49 -5.31 20.37
CA LYS A 25 -0.31 -6.74 20.50
C LYS A 25 -0.44 -7.21 21.96
N ALA A 26 0.23 -6.52 22.89
CA ALA A 26 0.17 -6.84 24.31
C ALA A 26 -1.24 -6.75 24.90
N ARG A 27 -2.13 -5.98 24.25
CA ARG A 27 -3.55 -5.85 24.61
C ARG A 27 -4.47 -6.80 23.87
N GLY A 28 -3.92 -7.72 23.09
CA GLY A 28 -4.69 -8.75 22.40
C GLY A 28 -5.43 -8.25 21.15
N VAL A 29 -4.94 -7.19 20.50
CA VAL A 29 -5.49 -6.78 19.19
C VAL A 29 -5.33 -7.94 18.21
N PRO A 30 -6.44 -8.44 17.61
CA PRO A 30 -6.42 -9.70 16.91
C PRO A 30 -5.86 -9.63 15.48
N GLN A 31 -5.86 -8.46 14.85
CA GLN A 31 -5.44 -8.28 13.45
C GLN A 31 -4.64 -7.00 13.27
N PHE A 32 -3.66 -7.05 12.37
CA PHE A 32 -2.79 -5.92 12.03
C PHE A 32 -2.80 -5.67 10.53
N LEU A 33 -3.02 -4.41 10.17
CA LEU A 33 -2.94 -3.91 8.81
C LEU A 33 -1.68 -3.05 8.65
N ALA A 34 -0.81 -3.40 7.72
CA ALA A 34 0.26 -2.53 7.26
C ALA A 34 -0.31 -1.51 6.27
N PHE A 35 -0.33 -0.26 6.68
CA PHE A 35 -0.92 0.84 5.94
C PHE A 35 0.18 1.78 5.46
N VAL A 36 0.22 2.06 4.16
CA VAL A 36 1.34 2.77 3.55
C VAL A 36 0.89 4.13 2.98
N ASN A 37 1.42 5.21 3.55
CA ASN A 37 1.12 6.56 3.08
C ASN A 37 1.88 6.89 1.79
N SER A 38 3.18 6.58 1.73
CA SER A 38 4.00 6.91 0.57
C SER A 38 5.18 5.94 0.41
N PRO A 39 5.64 5.72 -0.83
CA PRO A 39 6.95 5.12 -1.06
C PRO A 39 8.07 5.99 -0.43
N PRO A 40 9.24 5.40 -0.11
CA PRO A 40 10.42 6.16 0.24
C PRO A 40 10.74 7.26 -0.78
N GLY A 41 11.19 8.45 -0.32
CA GLY A 41 11.41 9.60 -1.19
C GLY A 41 12.32 9.32 -2.39
N ARG A 42 13.32 8.42 -2.26
CA ARG A 42 14.18 8.02 -3.39
C ARG A 42 13.41 7.36 -4.53
N MET A 43 12.26 6.73 -4.23
CA MET A 43 11.42 6.06 -5.23
C MET A 43 10.37 7.01 -5.82
N THR A 44 10.23 8.23 -5.30
CA THR A 44 9.22 9.19 -5.76
C THR A 44 9.79 10.15 -6.79
N ARG A 45 8.95 10.68 -7.67
CA ARG A 45 9.31 11.69 -8.67
C ARG A 45 9.70 13.01 -8.02
N THR A 46 9.05 13.37 -6.92
CA THR A 46 9.34 14.59 -6.15
C THR A 46 10.60 14.47 -5.27
N GLY A 47 11.12 13.27 -5.06
CA GLY A 47 12.24 13.00 -4.14
C GLY A 47 11.86 13.04 -2.67
N ILE A 48 10.58 13.26 -2.36
CA ILE A 48 10.03 13.34 -0.99
C ILE A 48 8.77 12.47 -0.88
N THR A 49 8.29 12.25 0.35
CA THR A 49 7.15 11.37 0.65
C THR A 49 5.78 12.02 0.44
N PHE A 50 5.74 13.14 -0.24
CA PHE A 50 4.50 13.84 -0.61
C PHE A 50 4.72 14.64 -1.89
N GLY A 51 3.68 15.34 -2.33
CA GLY A 51 3.74 16.20 -3.48
C GLY A 51 3.23 15.55 -4.75
N ARG A 52 3.06 16.39 -5.74
CA ARG A 52 2.46 16.06 -7.02
C ARG A 52 3.41 16.47 -8.15
N PRO A 53 3.96 15.52 -8.89
CA PRO A 53 4.91 15.82 -9.97
C PRO A 53 4.24 16.41 -11.22
N GLY A 54 2.94 16.66 -11.19
CA GLY A 54 2.12 17.19 -12.28
C GLY A 54 0.67 16.73 -12.17
N THR A 55 -0.21 17.24 -13.06
CA THR A 55 -1.60 16.78 -13.13
C THR A 55 -1.66 15.32 -13.54
N ASP A 56 -2.47 14.51 -12.85
CA ASP A 56 -2.76 13.12 -13.13
C ASP A 56 -1.52 12.19 -13.19
N THR A 57 -0.43 12.61 -12.55
CA THR A 57 0.82 11.88 -12.55
C THR A 57 1.04 11.21 -11.21
N THR A 58 1.33 9.93 -11.24
CA THR A 58 1.72 9.16 -10.04
C THR A 58 3.06 9.63 -9.51
N ASN A 59 3.18 9.77 -8.19
CA ASN A 59 4.43 10.19 -7.57
C ASN A 59 5.49 9.07 -7.53
N LEU A 60 5.12 7.80 -7.56
CA LEU A 60 6.07 6.71 -7.74
C LEU A 60 6.77 6.84 -9.10
N LYS A 61 8.10 6.72 -9.14
CA LYS A 61 8.87 6.70 -10.40
C LYS A 61 8.47 5.49 -11.24
N PRO A 62 8.31 5.63 -12.57
CA PRO A 62 8.08 4.50 -13.46
C PRO A 62 9.17 3.44 -13.33
N GLY A 63 8.76 2.17 -13.29
CA GLY A 63 9.68 1.04 -13.16
C GLY A 63 10.17 0.77 -11.73
N PHE A 64 9.71 1.54 -10.74
CA PHE A 64 10.05 1.31 -9.33
C PHE A 64 9.04 0.42 -8.60
N GLU A 65 8.00 -0.05 -9.27
CA GLU A 65 6.96 -0.89 -8.66
C GLU A 65 7.54 -2.15 -8.00
N GLY A 66 8.48 -2.82 -8.68
CA GLY A 66 9.17 -4.00 -8.15
C GLY A 66 10.10 -3.68 -6.96
N GLN A 67 10.78 -2.52 -6.96
CA GLN A 67 11.59 -2.10 -5.82
C GLN A 67 10.70 -1.74 -4.62
N PHE A 68 9.59 -1.06 -4.87
CA PHE A 68 8.63 -0.72 -3.84
C PHE A 68 8.00 -1.98 -3.22
N ALA A 69 7.61 -2.95 -4.05
CA ALA A 69 7.12 -4.24 -3.59
C ALA A 69 8.14 -4.97 -2.69
N ARG A 70 9.41 -5.05 -3.10
CA ARG A 70 10.48 -5.63 -2.28
C ARG A 70 10.62 -4.94 -0.93
N TYR A 71 10.68 -3.60 -0.94
CA TYR A 71 10.74 -2.80 0.28
C TYR A 71 9.60 -3.13 1.25
N LEU A 72 8.37 -3.21 0.76
CA LEU A 72 7.20 -3.54 1.58
C LEU A 72 7.29 -4.95 2.17
N VAL A 73 7.66 -5.94 1.35
CA VAL A 73 7.78 -7.32 1.82
C VAL A 73 8.96 -7.49 2.79
N ASP A 74 10.05 -6.75 2.62
CA ASP A 74 11.17 -6.72 3.58
C ASP A 74 10.70 -6.26 4.96
N ILE A 75 9.88 -5.22 5.03
CA ILE A 75 9.30 -4.73 6.29
C ILE A 75 8.39 -5.80 6.91
N LEU A 76 7.47 -6.38 6.13
CA LEU A 76 6.56 -7.42 6.63
C LEU A 76 7.32 -8.61 7.20
N GLN A 77 8.37 -9.05 6.52
CA GLN A 77 9.19 -10.17 6.98
C GLN A 77 10.03 -9.81 8.19
N HIS A 78 10.60 -8.62 8.24
CA HIS A 78 11.35 -8.15 9.41
C HIS A 78 10.49 -8.19 10.67
N PHE A 79 9.29 -7.62 10.63
CA PHE A 79 8.39 -7.65 11.77
C PHE A 79 7.96 -9.07 12.13
N ARG A 80 7.64 -9.89 11.13
CA ARG A 80 7.21 -11.28 11.34
C ARG A 80 8.27 -12.14 12.01
N THR A 81 9.54 -11.92 11.70
CA THR A 81 10.68 -12.71 12.19
C THR A 81 11.52 -11.99 13.25
N ASN A 82 11.03 -10.85 13.75
CA ASN A 82 11.75 -10.08 14.75
C ASN A 82 12.16 -10.98 15.93
N PRO A 83 13.44 -10.97 16.33
CA PRO A 83 13.91 -11.77 17.46
C PRO A 83 13.27 -11.36 18.78
N ASP A 84 12.93 -10.07 18.95
CA ASP A 84 12.16 -9.63 20.12
C ASP A 84 10.68 -10.04 19.99
N PRO A 85 10.19 -10.93 20.86
CA PRO A 85 8.79 -11.35 20.83
C PRO A 85 7.79 -10.21 21.00
N ALA A 86 8.15 -9.13 21.69
CA ALA A 86 7.27 -7.97 21.88
C ALA A 86 7.05 -7.20 20.59
N GLU A 87 8.09 -7.09 19.77
CA GLU A 87 8.04 -6.41 18.46
C GLU A 87 7.73 -7.36 17.28
N ARG A 88 7.61 -8.67 17.52
CA ARG A 88 7.26 -9.64 16.48
C ARG A 88 5.79 -9.51 16.10
N ILE A 89 5.52 -8.83 15.01
CA ILE A 89 4.16 -8.58 14.49
C ILE A 89 3.98 -9.34 13.18
N ALA A 90 2.95 -10.17 13.09
CA ALA A 90 2.48 -10.71 11.83
C ALA A 90 1.37 -9.79 11.32
N PHE A 91 1.63 -9.07 10.24
CA PHE A 91 0.59 -8.29 9.57
C PHE A 91 -0.31 -9.24 8.79
N ASP A 92 -1.60 -9.20 9.08
CA ASP A 92 -2.62 -9.96 8.35
C ASP A 92 -2.83 -9.37 6.96
N TYR A 93 -2.77 -8.05 6.86
CA TYR A 93 -3.09 -7.29 5.65
C TYR A 93 -2.06 -6.24 5.34
N ILE A 94 -1.93 -5.90 4.04
CA ILE A 94 -1.19 -4.74 3.57
C ILE A 94 -1.98 -3.93 2.56
N SER A 95 -2.11 -2.61 2.81
CA SER A 95 -2.60 -1.61 1.86
C SER A 95 -1.41 -0.78 1.38
N PRO A 96 -0.97 -0.93 0.11
CA PRO A 96 0.28 -0.33 -0.35
C PRO A 96 0.16 1.16 -0.70
N ILE A 97 -1.06 1.68 -0.90
CA ILE A 97 -1.28 3.07 -1.31
C ILE A 97 -2.51 3.61 -0.61
N ASN A 98 -2.29 4.57 0.30
CA ASN A 98 -3.37 5.30 0.95
C ASN A 98 -3.94 6.38 0.03
N GLU A 99 -5.25 6.40 -0.14
CA GLU A 99 -6.02 7.47 -0.81
C GLU A 99 -5.35 7.99 -2.09
N PRO A 100 -5.12 7.14 -3.09
CA PRO A 100 -4.38 7.51 -4.32
C PRO A 100 -5.07 8.58 -5.14
N ASN A 101 -6.34 8.84 -4.87
CA ASN A 101 -7.17 9.87 -5.52
C ASN A 101 -6.97 11.28 -4.94
N VAL A 102 -6.30 11.41 -3.79
CA VAL A 102 -6.08 12.69 -3.11
C VAL A 102 -4.84 13.39 -3.65
N ASP A 103 -4.92 14.73 -3.69
CA ASP A 103 -3.79 15.58 -4.07
C ASP A 103 -2.92 15.88 -2.84
N TRP A 104 -1.93 15.04 -2.63
CA TRP A 104 -1.03 15.10 -1.48
C TRP A 104 -0.03 16.25 -1.62
N ASN A 105 -0.37 17.41 -1.10
CA ASN A 105 0.46 18.63 -1.20
C ASN A 105 1.41 18.86 -0.01
N GLY A 106 1.49 17.89 0.93
CA GLY A 106 2.37 17.96 2.09
C GLY A 106 1.87 18.85 3.24
N LYS A 107 0.64 19.36 3.17
CA LYS A 107 0.09 20.23 4.23
C LYS A 107 -0.48 19.47 5.42
N SER A 108 -0.87 18.22 5.23
CA SER A 108 -1.52 17.41 6.26
C SER A 108 -0.72 16.18 6.64
N GLN A 109 -0.26 15.42 5.65
CA GLN A 109 0.46 14.16 5.85
C GLN A 109 1.25 13.77 4.61
N GLU A 110 2.03 12.71 4.73
CA GLU A 110 2.63 12.01 3.60
C GLU A 110 1.55 11.33 2.76
N GLY A 111 1.80 11.19 1.47
CA GLY A 111 0.89 10.51 0.57
C GLY A 111 1.43 10.39 -0.85
N CYS A 112 0.88 9.46 -1.60
CA CYS A 112 1.27 9.20 -2.97
C CYS A 112 0.04 9.14 -3.87
N ARG A 113 -0.21 10.21 -4.63
CA ARG A 113 -1.20 10.15 -5.70
C ARG A 113 -0.79 9.09 -6.71
N ALA A 114 -1.73 8.29 -7.16
CA ALA A 114 -1.50 7.29 -8.18
C ALA A 114 -2.67 7.21 -9.17
N SER A 115 -2.35 7.01 -10.45
CA SER A 115 -3.34 6.64 -11.46
C SER A 115 -3.79 5.19 -11.29
N ASN A 116 -4.95 4.84 -11.83
CA ASN A 116 -5.44 3.46 -11.78
C ASN A 116 -4.47 2.47 -12.43
N ALA A 117 -3.87 2.85 -13.55
CA ALA A 117 -2.87 2.03 -14.21
C ALA A 117 -1.62 1.79 -13.34
N ASP A 118 -1.20 2.79 -12.56
CA ASP A 118 -0.07 2.66 -11.64
C ASP A 118 -0.43 1.83 -10.41
N ILE A 119 -1.65 2.01 -9.87
CA ILE A 119 -2.18 1.18 -8.79
C ILE A 119 -2.14 -0.29 -9.21
N LYS A 120 -2.65 -0.62 -10.39
CA LYS A 120 -2.63 -1.98 -10.94
C LYS A 120 -1.20 -2.54 -10.99
N ARG A 121 -0.24 -1.76 -11.48
CA ARG A 121 1.17 -2.19 -11.53
C ARG A 121 1.77 -2.43 -10.14
N VAL A 122 1.49 -1.54 -9.19
CA VAL A 122 1.96 -1.69 -7.80
C VAL A 122 1.36 -2.91 -7.15
N LEU A 123 0.04 -3.11 -7.26
CA LEU A 123 -0.64 -4.28 -6.70
C LEU A 123 -0.12 -5.58 -7.32
N GLY A 124 0.02 -5.63 -8.64
CA GLY A 124 0.56 -6.81 -9.33
C GLY A 124 2.01 -7.12 -8.93
N ALA A 125 2.87 -6.10 -8.79
CA ALA A 125 4.25 -6.28 -8.35
C ALA A 125 4.32 -6.76 -6.90
N LEU A 126 3.45 -6.23 -6.02
CA LEU A 126 3.41 -6.62 -4.62
C LEU A 126 2.87 -8.04 -4.44
N ASP A 127 1.79 -8.40 -5.13
CA ASP A 127 1.26 -9.77 -5.12
C ASP A 127 2.32 -10.79 -5.57
N ALA A 128 3.01 -10.50 -6.67
CA ALA A 128 4.09 -11.35 -7.16
C ALA A 128 5.22 -11.51 -6.14
N GLU A 129 5.64 -10.44 -5.46
CA GLU A 129 6.71 -10.50 -4.45
C GLU A 129 6.24 -11.21 -3.17
N LEU A 130 5.00 -11.01 -2.72
CA LEU A 130 4.42 -11.74 -1.58
C LEU A 130 4.41 -13.25 -1.85
N ARG A 131 3.95 -13.68 -3.03
CA ARG A 131 3.94 -15.09 -3.44
C ARG A 131 5.34 -15.67 -3.55
N LYS A 132 6.23 -14.99 -4.25
CA LYS A 132 7.63 -15.40 -4.42
C LYS A 132 8.32 -15.66 -3.09
N ARG A 133 8.07 -14.80 -2.09
CA ARG A 133 8.67 -14.89 -0.76
C ARG A 133 7.82 -15.67 0.25
N LYS A 134 6.72 -16.27 -0.19
CA LYS A 134 5.78 -17.02 0.66
C LYS A 134 5.35 -16.22 1.90
N CYS A 135 5.14 -14.91 1.72
CA CYS A 135 4.66 -14.04 2.77
C CYS A 135 3.13 -14.20 2.87
N PRO A 136 2.56 -14.58 4.02
CA PRO A 136 1.14 -14.89 4.13
C PRO A 136 0.27 -13.65 4.33
N THR A 137 0.85 -12.45 4.37
CA THR A 137 0.11 -11.20 4.46
C THR A 137 -0.78 -11.04 3.24
N GLU A 138 -2.06 -10.79 3.44
CA GLU A 138 -3.01 -10.60 2.36
C GLU A 138 -2.96 -9.16 1.83
N LEU A 139 -3.00 -9.04 0.51
CA LEU A 139 -3.05 -7.75 -0.16
C LEU A 139 -4.48 -7.19 -0.08
N THR A 140 -4.63 -5.97 0.46
CA THR A 140 -5.87 -5.20 0.33
C THR A 140 -5.71 -4.18 -0.78
N GLY A 141 -6.80 -3.96 -1.51
CA GLY A 141 -6.81 -2.93 -2.56
C GLY A 141 -7.30 -1.59 -2.04
N ILE A 142 -7.36 -0.68 -2.92
CA ILE A 142 -7.71 0.74 -2.93
C ILE A 142 -8.43 1.25 -1.67
N GLU A 143 -7.77 2.12 -0.96
CA GLU A 143 -8.39 2.97 0.05
C GLU A 143 -8.74 4.33 -0.55
N VAL A 144 -9.93 4.83 -0.25
CA VAL A 144 -10.38 6.15 -0.71
C VAL A 144 -10.68 7.05 0.48
N SER A 145 -10.57 8.36 0.26
CA SER A 145 -10.66 9.39 1.31
C SER A 145 -12.02 9.51 2.02
N GLY A 146 -12.99 8.65 1.74
CA GLY A 146 -14.27 8.63 2.44
C GLY A 146 -15.37 7.84 1.71
N LEU A 147 -16.46 7.58 2.42
CA LEU A 147 -17.61 6.84 1.88
C LEU A 147 -18.35 7.61 0.78
N ALA A 148 -18.44 8.94 0.89
CA ALA A 148 -19.08 9.75 -0.14
C ALA A 148 -18.28 9.76 -1.47
N PRO A 149 -16.93 9.90 -1.47
CA PRO A 149 -16.13 9.59 -2.64
C PRO A 149 -16.30 8.16 -3.14
N LEU A 150 -16.35 7.16 -2.26
CA LEU A 150 -16.56 5.76 -2.66
C LEU A 150 -17.89 5.60 -3.40
N HIS A 151 -18.98 6.16 -2.88
CA HIS A 151 -20.29 6.11 -3.53
C HIS A 151 -20.34 6.95 -4.82
N THR A 152 -19.70 8.11 -4.81
CA THR A 152 -19.59 8.97 -6.01
C THR A 152 -18.61 8.39 -7.01
N VAL A 153 -17.55 7.74 -6.54
CA VAL A 153 -16.58 7.02 -7.35
C VAL A 153 -17.23 5.75 -7.90
N ALA A 154 -17.94 4.95 -7.13
CA ALA A 154 -18.70 3.81 -7.64
C ALA A 154 -19.77 4.26 -8.66
N ALA A 155 -20.48 5.36 -8.41
CA ALA A 155 -21.48 5.91 -9.32
C ALA A 155 -20.91 6.68 -10.53
N LYS A 156 -19.75 7.34 -10.38
CA LYS A 156 -18.97 7.94 -11.47
C LYS A 156 -18.12 6.91 -12.21
N MET A 157 -17.60 5.93 -11.53
CA MET A 157 -16.91 4.79 -12.10
C MET A 157 -17.82 4.02 -13.03
N SER A 158 -19.09 3.85 -12.68
CA SER A 158 -20.07 3.29 -13.60
C SER A 158 -20.40 4.22 -14.80
N ARG A 159 -20.08 5.53 -14.76
CA ARG A 159 -20.50 6.50 -15.79
C ARG A 159 -19.38 7.26 -16.53
N THR A 160 -18.23 7.50 -15.92
CA THR A 160 -17.15 8.31 -16.52
C THR A 160 -15.79 7.59 -16.50
N TYR A 161 -15.59 6.75 -15.54
CA TYR A 161 -14.47 5.80 -15.43
C TYR A 161 -14.95 4.37 -15.61
N GLY A 162 -16.21 4.20 -16.00
CA GLY A 162 -16.88 2.91 -16.13
C GLY A 162 -16.14 1.93 -17.02
N ALA A 163 -15.40 2.45 -18.00
CA ALA A 163 -14.48 1.63 -18.78
C ALA A 163 -13.15 1.36 -18.04
N GLU A 164 -12.57 2.33 -17.32
CA GLU A 164 -11.25 2.13 -16.70
C GLU A 164 -11.30 1.45 -15.34
N TYR A 165 -12.28 1.71 -14.52
CA TYR A 165 -12.38 1.13 -13.17
C TYR A 165 -13.27 -0.12 -13.13
N GLY A 166 -14.30 -0.19 -13.95
CA GLY A 166 -15.02 -1.42 -14.22
C GLY A 166 -14.08 -2.45 -14.83
N ASN A 167 -13.27 -2.04 -15.82
CA ASN A 167 -12.21 -2.87 -16.38
C ASN A 167 -11.11 -3.21 -15.36
N TYR A 168 -10.82 -2.32 -14.41
CA TYR A 168 -9.86 -2.58 -13.34
C TYR A 168 -10.39 -3.68 -12.39
N LEU A 169 -11.64 -3.59 -11.97
CA LEU A 169 -12.27 -4.65 -11.19
C LEU A 169 -12.49 -5.92 -12.02
N ASP A 170 -12.86 -5.79 -13.29
CA ASP A 170 -13.06 -6.90 -14.21
C ASP A 170 -11.74 -7.55 -14.65
N GLU A 171 -10.67 -6.78 -14.86
CA GLU A 171 -9.34 -7.31 -15.13
C GLU A 171 -8.73 -8.03 -13.91
N PHE A 172 -8.99 -7.53 -12.69
CA PHE A 172 -8.62 -8.25 -11.48
C PHE A 172 -9.57 -9.41 -11.18
N ALA A 173 -10.86 -9.31 -11.54
CA ALA A 173 -11.81 -10.41 -11.46
C ALA A 173 -11.49 -11.53 -12.46
N GLY A 174 -10.84 -11.23 -13.57
CA GLY A 174 -10.32 -12.21 -14.53
C GLY A 174 -9.07 -12.96 -14.03
N ASP A 175 -8.31 -12.40 -13.09
CA ASP A 175 -7.25 -13.10 -12.37
C ASP A 175 -7.83 -13.61 -11.04
N SER A 176 -8.25 -14.87 -11.04
CA SER A 176 -8.96 -15.53 -9.92
C SER A 176 -8.23 -15.49 -8.58
N THR A 177 -6.94 -15.16 -8.57
CA THR A 177 -6.11 -15.10 -7.36
C THR A 177 -6.14 -13.73 -6.69
N ILE A 178 -6.22 -12.64 -7.47
CA ILE A 178 -6.34 -11.27 -6.94
C ILE A 178 -7.82 -10.94 -6.68
N ALA A 179 -8.73 -11.38 -7.55
CA ALA A 179 -10.17 -11.19 -7.40
C ALA A 179 -10.74 -11.80 -6.11
N GLY A 180 -10.24 -12.96 -5.70
CA GLY A 180 -10.63 -13.59 -4.44
C GLY A 180 -10.36 -12.68 -3.23
N THR A 181 -9.23 -11.98 -3.25
CA THR A 181 -8.80 -11.09 -2.15
C THR A 181 -9.55 -9.76 -2.16
N LEU A 182 -9.85 -9.21 -3.34
CA LEU A 182 -10.57 -7.93 -3.47
C LEU A 182 -12.08 -8.09 -3.26
N ASN A 183 -12.71 -9.13 -3.83
CA ASN A 183 -14.16 -9.35 -3.73
C ASN A 183 -14.64 -9.73 -2.33
N HIS A 184 -13.84 -10.37 -1.51
CA HIS A 184 -14.24 -10.74 -0.15
C HIS A 184 -14.32 -9.58 0.84
N ARG A 185 -13.95 -8.36 0.46
CA ARG A 185 -13.81 -7.24 1.40
C ARG A 185 -14.56 -5.96 1.02
N PHE A 186 -15.19 -5.93 -0.14
CA PHE A 186 -16.09 -4.84 -0.55
C PHE A 186 -17.58 -5.16 -0.37
N LEU A 187 -17.90 -6.33 0.18
CA LEU A 187 -19.23 -6.77 0.60
C LEU A 187 -19.28 -6.95 2.11
#